data_9463042b5e7d44a62dfd6a0417d58d5e
#
_entry.id   9463042b5e7d44a62dfd6a0417d58d5e
#
_cell.length_a   1.000
_cell.length_b   1.000
_cell.length_c   1.000
_cell.angle_alpha   90.00
_cell.angle_beta   90.00
_cell.angle_gamma   90.00
#
_symmetry.space_group_name_H-M   'P 1'
#
loop_
_entity.id
_entity.type
_entity.pdbx_description
1 polymer ?
#
loop_
_entity_poly.entity_id
_entity_poly.type
_entity_poly.pdbx_seq_one_letter_code
_entity_poly.pdbx_strand_id
1 'polypeptide(L)'
;MSIVVAGAGTAGWMAALSAKKVYPYKNVTVVYDDKIPIIGVGESTTPAFLNFLRDVGISLHDIVKNCEATIKNAIKFTNWKGDGTHYYHDFMGGDEMIENYFNALALGIPLDKVDRVSTLSENNKIFTLNEGLDMEGLELTPYAIHFNAKLMAEYLHTVGVSRGIKIVIGKIEDAVLDTDGYVTEIVLDTKQKLKTDFIFDCTGFSRFFVNKVYNSPVKSYENILPVKRAMPFWLDNTGTDPTPPFTEAIAMKYGWMWKIPVGKRYGCGYVFDSDLVSDEEAYEEICEVTKQKPHIRKKITFKPEYHTKPFNKNVLALGLSHGFLEPLEATSLLITSQMLVSLFSHIPNRDLIDRYKRESFTECYNKYIMKYVDNCV
;
A
#
# COMPACT_ATOMS: atom_id res chain seq x y z
N MET A 1 -8.26 4.65 -27.63
CA MET A 1 -7.53 3.92 -26.57
C MET A 1 -8.48 3.66 -25.42
N SER A 2 -8.54 2.40 -25.01
CA SER A 2 -9.29 1.93 -23.86
C SER A 2 -8.30 1.37 -22.83
N ILE A 3 -8.26 1.94 -21.64
CA ILE A 3 -7.49 1.44 -20.49
C ILE A 3 -8.45 0.74 -19.56
N VAL A 4 -8.15 -0.51 -19.19
CA VAL A 4 -8.91 -1.24 -18.20
C VAL A 4 -8.08 -1.43 -16.94
N VAL A 5 -8.70 -1.17 -15.80
CA VAL A 5 -8.16 -1.49 -14.48
C VAL A 5 -8.96 -2.65 -13.91
N ALA A 6 -8.32 -3.76 -13.72
CA ALA A 6 -8.91 -4.99 -13.21
C ALA A 6 -8.78 -5.06 -11.69
N GLY A 7 -9.81 -4.62 -10.98
CA GLY A 7 -9.85 -4.55 -9.51
C GLY A 7 -10.06 -3.13 -8.99
N ALA A 8 -10.87 -2.99 -7.94
CA ALA A 8 -11.30 -1.72 -7.33
C ALA A 8 -10.77 -1.51 -5.91
N GLY A 9 -9.68 -2.18 -5.53
CA GLY A 9 -8.95 -1.88 -4.29
C GLY A 9 -8.14 -0.59 -4.39
N THR A 10 -7.42 -0.21 -3.33
CA THR A 10 -6.60 1.01 -3.27
C THR A 10 -5.65 1.11 -4.48
N ALA A 11 -4.90 0.05 -4.79
CA ALA A 11 -4.00 0.02 -5.95
C ALA A 11 -4.72 0.23 -7.30
N GLY A 12 -5.93 -0.35 -7.46
CA GLY A 12 -6.73 -0.18 -8.66
C GLY A 12 -7.19 1.26 -8.86
N TRP A 13 -7.66 1.91 -7.79
CA TRP A 13 -8.05 3.32 -7.86
C TRP A 13 -6.85 4.25 -8.06
N MET A 14 -5.69 3.93 -7.47
CA MET A 14 -4.46 4.67 -7.75
C MET A 14 -4.12 4.62 -9.24
N ALA A 15 -4.16 3.43 -9.84
CA ALA A 15 -3.91 3.25 -11.28
C ALA A 15 -4.94 3.98 -12.14
N ALA A 16 -6.23 3.86 -11.82
CA ALA A 16 -7.32 4.47 -12.59
C ALA A 16 -7.26 6.00 -12.58
N LEU A 17 -7.05 6.60 -11.41
CA LEU A 17 -6.97 8.06 -11.25
C LEU A 17 -5.70 8.62 -11.89
N SER A 18 -4.55 7.96 -11.74
CA SER A 18 -3.30 8.35 -12.41
C SER A 18 -3.43 8.25 -13.93
N ALA A 19 -4.02 7.16 -14.45
CA ALA A 19 -4.27 7.01 -15.88
C ALA A 19 -5.23 8.09 -16.40
N LYS A 20 -6.27 8.42 -15.65
CA LYS A 20 -7.24 9.46 -16.03
C LYS A 20 -6.63 10.86 -16.02
N LYS A 21 -5.71 11.14 -15.09
CA LYS A 21 -4.93 12.39 -15.06
C LYS A 21 -4.04 12.52 -16.29
N VAL A 22 -3.28 11.48 -16.61
CA VAL A 22 -2.33 11.51 -17.75
C VAL A 22 -3.05 11.46 -19.10
N TYR A 23 -4.17 10.75 -19.18
CA TYR A 23 -4.97 10.57 -20.39
C TYR A 23 -6.42 11.06 -20.21
N PRO A 24 -6.68 12.36 -20.01
CA PRO A 24 -8.00 12.89 -19.64
C PRO A 24 -9.11 12.57 -20.68
N TYR A 25 -8.74 12.44 -21.95
CA TYR A 25 -9.68 12.16 -23.05
C TYR A 25 -9.81 10.68 -23.41
N LYS A 26 -9.08 9.78 -22.74
CA LYS A 26 -9.16 8.35 -23.01
C LYS A 26 -10.20 7.67 -22.11
N ASN A 27 -10.72 6.55 -22.60
CA ASN A 27 -11.62 5.74 -21.80
C ASN A 27 -10.82 4.97 -20.77
N VAL A 28 -11.09 5.23 -19.51
CA VAL A 28 -10.61 4.45 -18.37
C VAL A 28 -11.80 3.73 -17.76
N THR A 29 -11.70 2.42 -17.62
CA THR A 29 -12.76 1.56 -17.07
C THR A 29 -12.20 0.73 -15.93
N VAL A 30 -12.83 0.78 -14.76
CA VAL A 30 -12.54 -0.11 -13.64
C VAL A 30 -13.52 -1.28 -13.68
N VAL A 31 -12.98 -2.50 -13.64
CA VAL A 31 -13.75 -3.76 -13.64
C VAL A 31 -13.50 -4.50 -12.34
N TYR A 32 -14.55 -4.89 -11.63
CA TYR A 32 -14.41 -5.65 -10.40
C TYR A 32 -15.66 -6.46 -10.08
N ASP A 33 -15.47 -7.51 -9.29
CA ASP A 33 -16.56 -8.31 -8.71
C ASP A 33 -16.95 -7.68 -7.36
N ASP A 34 -18.17 -7.19 -7.25
CA ASP A 34 -18.70 -6.53 -6.04
C ASP A 34 -18.95 -7.51 -4.88
N LYS A 35 -18.90 -8.81 -5.15
CA LYS A 35 -18.99 -9.88 -4.14
C LYS A 35 -17.66 -10.10 -3.40
N ILE A 36 -16.55 -9.62 -3.94
CA ILE A 36 -15.24 -9.76 -3.31
C ILE A 36 -15.01 -8.59 -2.33
N PRO A 37 -14.97 -8.84 -1.02
CA PRO A 37 -14.76 -7.78 -0.06
C PRO A 37 -13.35 -7.20 -0.16
N ILE A 38 -13.22 -5.91 0.11
CA ILE A 38 -11.90 -5.26 0.28
C ILE A 38 -11.21 -5.86 1.48
N ILE A 39 -9.97 -6.31 1.27
CA ILE A 39 -9.11 -6.85 2.33
C ILE A 39 -8.49 -5.65 3.04
N GLY A 40 -8.59 -5.65 4.36
CA GLY A 40 -7.95 -4.63 5.19
C GLY A 40 -8.86 -4.18 6.33
N VAL A 41 -8.24 -3.83 7.43
CA VAL A 41 -8.89 -3.25 8.61
C VAL A 41 -8.51 -1.78 8.76
N GLY A 42 -7.27 -1.44 8.51
CA GLY A 42 -6.71 -0.11 8.40
C GLY A 42 -5.43 -0.21 7.59
N GLU A 43 -5.14 0.81 6.81
CA GLU A 43 -3.91 0.88 6.03
C GLU A 43 -3.03 2.00 6.57
N SER A 44 -1.75 1.70 6.68
CA SER A 44 -0.67 2.65 6.91
C SER A 44 -0.02 2.98 5.58
N THR A 45 0.50 4.20 5.44
CA THR A 45 1.14 4.65 4.22
C THR A 45 2.55 5.18 4.45
N THR A 46 3.16 5.61 3.36
CA THR A 46 4.39 6.41 3.32
C THR A 46 4.10 7.76 2.65
N PRO A 47 5.00 8.74 2.71
CA PRO A 47 4.83 10.03 2.04
C PRO A 47 4.54 9.91 0.52
N ALA A 48 4.97 8.83 -0.12
CA ALA A 48 4.69 8.57 -1.54
C ALA A 48 3.19 8.51 -1.85
N PHE A 49 2.36 8.05 -0.91
CA PHE A 49 0.91 8.04 -1.08
C PHE A 49 0.31 9.46 -1.05
N LEU A 50 0.83 10.34 -0.21
CA LEU A 50 0.43 11.76 -0.20
C LEU A 50 0.81 12.46 -1.51
N ASN A 51 1.97 12.14 -2.06
CA ASN A 51 2.36 12.63 -3.38
C ASN A 51 1.38 12.18 -4.47
N PHE A 52 0.95 10.90 -4.42
CA PHE A 52 -0.11 10.42 -5.32
C PHE A 52 -1.41 11.23 -5.15
N LEU A 53 -1.91 11.45 -3.93
CA LEU A 53 -3.12 12.23 -3.69
C LEU A 53 -3.01 13.64 -4.24
N ARG A 54 -1.89 14.33 -3.97
CA ARG A 54 -1.58 15.66 -4.49
C ARG A 54 -1.56 15.65 -6.02
N ASP A 55 -0.90 14.69 -6.60
CA ASP A 55 -0.79 14.52 -8.03
C ASP A 55 -2.13 14.35 -8.71
N VAL A 56 -3.02 13.56 -8.14
CA VAL A 56 -4.38 13.41 -8.71
C VAL A 56 -5.36 14.47 -8.22
N GLY A 57 -4.90 15.52 -7.51
CA GLY A 57 -5.73 16.63 -7.06
C GLY A 57 -6.80 16.22 -6.03
N ILE A 58 -6.42 15.43 -5.05
CA ILE A 58 -7.23 15.05 -3.89
C ILE A 58 -6.64 15.71 -2.65
N SER A 59 -7.44 16.46 -1.91
CA SER A 59 -6.97 17.17 -0.72
C SER A 59 -6.87 16.24 0.50
N LEU A 60 -5.89 16.50 1.37
CA LEU A 60 -5.79 15.79 2.65
C LEU A 60 -7.04 16.01 3.51
N HIS A 61 -7.63 17.21 3.47
CA HIS A 61 -8.85 17.52 4.20
C HIS A 61 -10.00 16.56 3.83
N ASP A 62 -10.18 16.28 2.53
CA ASP A 62 -11.21 15.37 2.07
C ASP A 62 -10.94 13.92 2.53
N ILE A 63 -9.68 13.51 2.55
CA ILE A 63 -9.28 12.18 3.02
C ILE A 63 -9.54 12.03 4.52
N VAL A 64 -9.16 13.01 5.32
CA VAL A 64 -9.44 13.00 6.78
C VAL A 64 -10.94 12.91 7.03
N LYS A 65 -11.74 13.71 6.32
CA LYS A 65 -13.19 13.77 6.47
C LYS A 65 -13.91 12.48 6.05
N ASN A 66 -13.49 11.86 4.95
CA ASN A 66 -14.24 10.76 4.32
C ASN A 66 -13.67 9.38 4.60
N CYS A 67 -12.41 9.24 5.04
CA CYS A 67 -11.72 7.97 5.15
C CYS A 67 -11.28 7.61 6.58
N GLU A 68 -11.78 8.33 7.59
CA GLU A 68 -11.34 8.17 9.00
C GLU A 68 -9.81 8.30 9.14
N ALA A 69 -9.19 9.12 8.31
CA ALA A 69 -7.74 9.19 8.25
C ALA A 69 -7.14 9.92 9.46
N THR A 70 -5.95 9.49 9.84
CA THR A 70 -5.13 10.09 10.90
C THR A 70 -3.72 10.34 10.38
N ILE A 71 -3.01 11.28 10.99
CA ILE A 71 -1.62 11.59 10.62
C ILE A 71 -0.69 10.49 11.14
N LYS A 72 0.34 10.19 10.34
CA LYS A 72 1.41 9.26 10.69
C LYS A 72 2.76 9.98 10.57
N ASN A 73 3.40 10.23 11.71
CA ASN A 73 4.75 10.80 11.76
C ASN A 73 5.83 9.71 11.60
N ALA A 74 5.56 8.51 12.16
CA ALA A 74 6.56 7.45 12.28
C ALA A 74 5.94 6.06 12.39
N ILE A 75 6.79 5.05 12.49
CA ILE A 75 6.47 3.73 13.00
C ILE A 75 7.15 3.58 14.37
N LYS A 76 6.37 3.23 15.39
CA LYS A 76 6.87 2.89 16.73
C LYS A 76 7.15 1.39 16.78
N PHE A 77 8.38 1.00 16.96
CA PHE A 77 8.80 -0.38 17.16
C PHE A 77 8.86 -0.68 18.65
N THR A 78 7.95 -1.50 19.14
CA THR A 78 7.80 -1.85 20.57
C THR A 78 8.31 -3.26 20.83
N ASN A 79 9.20 -3.42 21.82
CA ASN A 79 9.76 -4.70 22.29
C ASN A 79 10.61 -5.48 21.27
N TRP A 80 11.13 -4.85 20.22
CA TRP A 80 11.95 -5.52 19.21
C TRP A 80 13.34 -5.95 19.71
N LYS A 81 13.78 -5.42 20.84
CA LYS A 81 14.99 -5.86 21.55
C LYS A 81 14.72 -6.93 22.60
N GLY A 82 13.45 -7.27 22.85
CA GLY A 82 13.04 -8.22 23.90
C GLY A 82 13.15 -7.67 25.32
N ASP A 83 13.36 -6.37 25.50
CA ASP A 83 13.55 -5.70 26.80
C ASP A 83 12.39 -4.76 27.20
N GLY A 84 11.30 -4.76 26.41
CA GLY A 84 10.14 -3.89 26.62
C GLY A 84 10.34 -2.45 26.16
N THR A 85 11.51 -2.08 25.67
CA THR A 85 11.77 -0.72 25.17
C THR A 85 11.16 -0.50 23.78
N HIS A 86 11.13 0.75 23.35
CA HIS A 86 10.68 1.10 22.00
C HIS A 86 11.58 2.16 21.37
N TYR A 87 11.47 2.30 20.04
CA TYR A 87 12.07 3.35 19.26
C TYR A 87 11.16 3.73 18.09
N TYR A 88 11.42 4.87 17.47
CA TYR A 88 10.67 5.35 16.33
C TYR A 88 11.52 5.27 15.07
N HIS A 89 10.88 4.92 13.96
CA HIS A 89 11.39 5.04 12.61
C HIS A 89 10.51 6.05 11.87
N ASP A 90 11.06 7.18 11.53
CA ASP A 90 10.40 8.28 10.84
C ASP A 90 10.61 8.23 9.32
N PHE A 91 10.17 9.28 8.63
CA PHE A 91 10.36 9.44 7.20
C PHE A 91 11.46 10.44 6.85
N MET A 92 12.17 10.94 7.84
CA MET A 92 13.29 11.83 7.61
C MET A 92 14.49 11.03 7.13
N GLY A 93 15.22 11.60 6.21
CA GLY A 93 16.44 11.02 5.68
C GLY A 93 17.35 12.11 5.16
N GLY A 94 18.63 11.78 4.96
CA GLY A 94 19.60 12.67 4.37
C GLY A 94 20.79 12.92 5.27
N ASP A 95 21.82 13.53 4.68
CA ASP A 95 23.12 13.74 5.32
C ASP A 95 23.02 14.64 6.56
N GLU A 96 22.13 15.64 6.55
CA GLU A 96 21.91 16.56 7.66
C GLU A 96 21.42 15.83 8.92
N MET A 97 20.51 14.88 8.79
CA MET A 97 20.02 14.09 9.92
C MET A 97 21.15 13.19 10.48
N ILE A 98 21.91 12.57 9.60
CA ILE A 98 23.07 11.75 9.98
C ILE A 98 24.09 12.58 10.73
N GLU A 99 24.41 13.78 10.24
CA GLU A 99 25.34 14.72 10.89
C GLU A 99 24.85 15.15 12.27
N ASN A 100 23.55 15.47 12.42
CA ASN A 100 22.95 15.81 13.70
C ASN A 100 23.04 14.65 14.70
N TYR A 101 22.85 13.42 14.26
CA TYR A 101 23.00 12.24 15.13
C TYR A 101 24.44 12.01 15.56
N PHE A 102 25.42 12.16 14.66
CA PHE A 102 26.84 12.06 15.01
C PHE A 102 27.27 13.15 16.00
N ASN A 103 26.80 14.39 15.78
CA ASN A 103 27.06 15.49 16.71
C ASN A 103 26.46 15.23 18.10
N ALA A 104 25.24 14.72 18.16
CA ALA A 104 24.59 14.36 19.41
C ALA A 104 25.37 13.26 20.16
N LEU A 105 25.77 12.19 19.47
CA LEU A 105 26.58 11.12 20.04
C LEU A 105 27.92 11.65 20.58
N ALA A 106 28.59 12.53 19.81
CA ALA A 106 29.86 13.15 20.23
C ALA A 106 29.73 14.03 21.49
N LEU A 107 28.54 14.64 21.68
CA LEU A 107 28.23 15.47 22.85
C LEU A 107 27.60 14.70 24.01
N GLY A 108 27.40 13.39 23.85
CA GLY A 108 26.74 12.57 24.87
C GLY A 108 25.23 12.87 25.03
N ILE A 109 24.61 13.49 24.00
CA ILE A 109 23.19 13.78 24.01
C ILE A 109 22.44 12.52 23.53
N PRO A 110 21.45 12.03 24.29
CA PRO A 110 20.62 10.91 23.85
C PRO A 110 19.92 11.20 22.51
N LEU A 111 19.93 10.24 21.59
CA LEU A 111 19.40 10.42 20.24
C LEU A 111 17.90 10.77 20.23
N ASP A 112 17.12 10.24 21.17
CA ASP A 112 15.71 10.56 21.38
C ASP A 112 15.46 12.05 21.73
N LYS A 113 16.49 12.79 22.16
CA LYS A 113 16.40 14.23 22.45
C LYS A 113 16.72 15.12 21.25
N VAL A 114 17.35 14.59 20.24
CA VAL A 114 17.65 15.31 18.98
C VAL A 114 16.64 15.00 17.88
N ASP A 115 15.95 13.87 17.98
CA ASP A 115 14.94 13.48 17.04
C ASP A 115 13.60 14.17 17.36
N ARG A 116 13.30 15.18 16.55
CA ARG A 116 12.07 15.96 16.66
C ARG A 116 10.82 15.10 16.47
N VAL A 117 10.84 14.14 15.53
CA VAL A 117 9.70 13.29 15.19
C VAL A 117 9.41 12.30 16.32
N SER A 118 10.45 11.69 16.89
CA SER A 118 10.31 10.83 18.07
C SER A 118 9.76 11.62 19.25
N THR A 119 10.26 12.82 19.51
CA THR A 119 9.76 13.67 20.60
C THR A 119 8.28 14.03 20.45
N LEU A 120 7.84 14.37 19.23
CA LEU A 120 6.44 14.66 18.95
C LEU A 120 5.57 13.41 19.11
N SER A 121 6.02 12.29 18.58
CA SER A 121 5.29 11.01 18.62
C SER A 121 5.13 10.52 20.04
N GLU A 122 6.18 10.62 20.89
CA GLU A 122 6.14 10.24 22.30
C GLU A 122 5.11 11.05 23.08
N ASN A 123 4.91 12.31 22.70
CA ASN A 123 3.93 13.19 23.34
C ASN A 123 2.56 13.18 22.64
N ASN A 124 2.30 12.25 21.71
CA ASN A 124 1.10 12.19 20.90
C ASN A 124 0.79 13.51 20.18
N LYS A 125 1.81 14.18 19.68
CA LYS A 125 1.71 15.45 18.96
C LYS A 125 2.01 15.26 17.48
N ILE A 126 1.31 16.01 16.67
CA ILE A 126 1.64 16.24 15.26
C ILE A 126 2.32 17.60 15.13
N PHE A 127 2.92 17.87 13.96
CA PHE A 127 3.39 19.22 13.67
C PHE A 127 2.20 20.17 13.73
N THR A 128 2.33 21.21 14.55
CA THR A 128 1.32 22.27 14.58
C THR A 128 1.41 23.04 13.27
N LEU A 129 0.35 23.02 12.54
CA LEU A 129 0.08 24.03 11.53
C LEU A 129 -0.23 25.30 12.29
N ASN A 130 0.61 26.31 12.17
CA ASN A 130 0.25 27.64 12.63
C ASN A 130 -1.06 28.05 11.93
N GLU A 131 -1.86 28.81 12.64
CA GLU A 131 -3.20 29.23 12.27
C GLU A 131 -3.42 29.43 10.77
N GLY A 132 -4.14 28.46 10.15
CA GLY A 132 -4.47 28.43 8.73
C GLY A 132 -3.49 27.63 7.91
N LEU A 133 -3.55 26.29 8.05
CA LEU A 133 -2.98 25.29 7.09
C LEU A 133 -1.76 25.81 6.30
N ASP A 134 -0.74 26.29 7.01
CA ASP A 134 0.50 26.65 6.38
C ASP A 134 1.19 25.36 5.93
N MET A 135 0.98 25.03 4.67
CA MET A 135 1.53 23.83 4.03
C MET A 135 3.06 23.84 4.01
N GLU A 136 3.69 25.01 4.13
CA GLU A 136 5.15 25.16 4.18
C GLU A 136 5.76 24.46 5.42
N GLY A 137 5.10 24.51 6.56
CA GLY A 137 5.55 23.83 7.77
C GLY A 137 5.44 22.29 7.69
N LEU A 138 4.54 21.77 6.86
CA LEU A 138 4.41 20.33 6.58
C LEU A 138 5.43 19.84 5.53
N GLU A 139 5.88 20.70 4.64
CA GLU A 139 6.89 20.34 3.62
C GLU A 139 8.27 20.10 4.23
N LEU A 140 8.56 20.72 5.38
CA LEU A 140 9.83 20.56 6.08
C LEU A 140 9.94 19.23 6.86
N THR A 141 8.83 18.53 7.08
CA THR A 141 8.83 17.26 7.82
C THR A 141 7.97 16.25 7.09
N PRO A 142 8.58 15.24 6.48
CA PRO A 142 7.83 14.19 5.80
C PRO A 142 6.89 13.49 6.77
N TYR A 143 5.65 13.32 6.35
CA TYR A 143 4.63 12.58 7.10
C TYR A 143 3.82 11.70 6.14
N ALA A 144 3.07 10.79 6.72
CA ALA A 144 2.15 9.91 6.00
C ALA A 144 0.77 9.95 6.68
N ILE A 145 -0.11 9.05 6.28
CA ILE A 145 -1.43 8.91 6.88
C ILE A 145 -1.78 7.44 7.12
N HIS A 146 -2.68 7.23 8.05
CA HIS A 146 -3.46 6.02 8.16
C HIS A 146 -4.86 6.27 7.63
N PHE A 147 -5.55 5.24 7.17
CA PHE A 147 -6.94 5.36 6.76
C PHE A 147 -7.70 4.02 6.85
N ASN A 148 -9.02 4.10 6.83
CA ASN A 148 -9.89 2.95 6.67
C ASN A 148 -9.90 2.52 5.20
N ALA A 149 -9.37 1.33 4.91
CA ALA A 149 -9.22 0.82 3.55
C ALA A 149 -10.53 0.78 2.75
N LYS A 150 -11.63 0.41 3.42
CA LYS A 150 -12.96 0.39 2.80
C LYS A 150 -13.43 1.79 2.41
N LEU A 151 -13.38 2.73 3.36
CA LEU A 151 -13.80 4.11 3.12
C LEU A 151 -12.93 4.80 2.08
N MET A 152 -11.62 4.53 2.06
CA MET A 152 -10.72 5.05 1.04
C MET A 152 -11.13 4.56 -0.35
N ALA A 153 -11.39 3.28 -0.53
CA ALA A 153 -11.81 2.74 -1.83
C ALA A 153 -13.17 3.31 -2.27
N GLU A 154 -14.13 3.48 -1.36
CA GLU A 154 -15.44 4.11 -1.62
C GLU A 154 -15.30 5.59 -2.01
N TYR A 155 -14.42 6.31 -1.33
CA TYR A 155 -14.13 7.70 -1.64
C TYR A 155 -13.44 7.85 -3.01
N LEU A 156 -12.39 7.08 -3.28
CA LEU A 156 -11.70 7.09 -4.56
C LEU A 156 -12.60 6.64 -5.71
N HIS A 157 -13.52 5.70 -5.48
CA HIS A 157 -14.58 5.35 -6.43
C HIS A 157 -15.43 6.58 -6.78
N THR A 158 -15.94 7.29 -5.78
CA THR A 158 -16.77 8.49 -5.97
C THR A 158 -16.00 9.56 -6.78
N VAL A 159 -14.75 9.82 -6.43
CA VAL A 159 -13.88 10.74 -7.17
C VAL A 159 -13.65 10.24 -8.60
N GLY A 160 -13.39 8.96 -8.79
CA GLY A 160 -13.17 8.38 -10.11
C GLY A 160 -14.38 8.52 -11.03
N VAL A 161 -15.57 8.21 -10.53
CA VAL A 161 -16.83 8.35 -11.29
C VAL A 161 -17.07 9.82 -11.66
N SER A 162 -16.87 10.77 -10.73
CA SER A 162 -17.02 12.20 -11.00
C SER A 162 -16.07 12.71 -12.11
N ARG A 163 -14.94 12.03 -12.30
CA ARG A 163 -13.95 12.34 -13.35
C ARG A 163 -14.18 11.55 -14.67
N GLY A 164 -15.30 10.82 -14.77
CA GLY A 164 -15.70 10.09 -15.96
C GLY A 164 -14.96 8.75 -16.14
N ILE A 165 -14.46 8.14 -15.06
CA ILE A 165 -14.01 6.75 -15.07
C ILE A 165 -15.26 5.86 -15.11
N LYS A 166 -15.30 4.91 -16.03
CA LYS A 166 -16.42 3.98 -16.20
C LYS A 166 -16.27 2.80 -15.23
N ILE A 167 -17.39 2.33 -14.74
CA ILE A 167 -17.46 1.14 -13.88
C ILE A 167 -18.15 0.00 -14.61
N VAL A 168 -17.57 -1.18 -14.53
CA VAL A 168 -18.18 -2.42 -14.97
C VAL A 168 -18.09 -3.42 -13.83
N ILE A 169 -19.23 -3.91 -13.38
CA ILE A 169 -19.33 -4.95 -12.35
C ILE A 169 -19.37 -6.31 -13.03
N GLY A 170 -18.48 -7.20 -12.61
CA GLY A 170 -18.40 -8.57 -13.11
C GLY A 170 -17.05 -9.20 -12.76
N LYS A 171 -17.08 -10.51 -12.62
CA LYS A 171 -15.88 -11.31 -12.39
C LYS A 171 -15.17 -11.57 -13.72
N ILE A 172 -13.87 -11.31 -13.76
CA ILE A 172 -13.05 -11.65 -14.93
C ILE A 172 -12.86 -13.17 -14.96
N GLU A 173 -13.30 -13.80 -16.05
CA GLU A 173 -13.18 -15.25 -16.28
C GLU A 173 -12.06 -15.59 -17.26
N ASP A 174 -11.91 -14.77 -18.32
CA ASP A 174 -10.97 -15.07 -19.39
C ASP A 174 -10.43 -13.80 -20.07
N ALA A 175 -9.42 -13.97 -20.91
CA ALA A 175 -8.80 -12.93 -21.70
C ALA A 175 -8.51 -13.45 -23.12
N VAL A 176 -8.81 -12.63 -24.14
CA VAL A 176 -8.53 -12.95 -25.52
C VAL A 176 -7.20 -12.29 -25.90
N LEU A 177 -6.28 -13.10 -26.41
CA LEU A 177 -4.97 -12.64 -26.86
C LEU A 177 -4.91 -12.60 -28.41
N ASP A 178 -4.13 -11.67 -28.93
CA ASP A 178 -3.76 -11.70 -30.35
C ASP A 178 -2.55 -12.65 -30.60
N THR A 179 -2.13 -12.76 -31.85
CA THR A 179 -1.03 -13.62 -32.27
C THR A 179 0.31 -13.26 -31.62
N ASP A 180 0.48 -12.02 -31.19
CA ASP A 180 1.69 -11.51 -30.53
C ASP A 180 1.62 -11.61 -29.01
N GLY A 181 0.52 -12.12 -28.46
CA GLY A 181 0.29 -12.32 -27.03
C GLY A 181 -0.21 -11.08 -26.28
N TYR A 182 -0.71 -10.06 -26.99
CA TYR A 182 -1.35 -8.90 -26.34
C TYR A 182 -2.80 -9.21 -26.00
N VAL A 183 -3.26 -8.83 -24.81
CA VAL A 183 -4.67 -8.94 -24.46
C VAL A 183 -5.48 -7.89 -25.24
N THR A 184 -6.44 -8.35 -26.02
CA THR A 184 -7.32 -7.51 -26.85
C THR A 184 -8.71 -7.35 -26.24
N GLU A 185 -9.19 -8.36 -25.51
CA GLU A 185 -10.48 -8.35 -24.85
C GLU A 185 -10.39 -9.05 -23.48
N ILE A 186 -11.18 -8.59 -22.54
CA ILE A 186 -11.44 -9.24 -21.24
C ILE A 186 -12.86 -9.81 -21.27
N VAL A 187 -13.03 -11.05 -20.83
CA VAL A 187 -14.32 -11.74 -20.79
C VAL A 187 -14.79 -11.85 -19.34
N LEU A 188 -16.00 -11.38 -19.06
CA LEU A 188 -16.62 -11.45 -17.75
C LEU A 188 -17.50 -12.69 -17.59
N ASP A 189 -17.85 -13.04 -16.36
CA ASP A 189 -18.81 -14.09 -16.01
C ASP A 189 -20.19 -13.89 -16.65
N THR A 190 -20.56 -12.64 -16.88
CA THR A 190 -21.77 -12.26 -17.63
C THR A 190 -21.69 -12.52 -19.13
N LYS A 191 -20.53 -13.02 -19.62
CA LYS A 191 -20.17 -13.15 -21.04
C LYS A 191 -19.98 -11.82 -21.77
N GLN A 192 -20.06 -10.71 -21.06
CA GLN A 192 -19.68 -9.39 -21.63
C GLN A 192 -18.20 -9.39 -21.99
N LYS A 193 -17.87 -8.83 -23.16
CA LYS A 193 -16.50 -8.63 -23.62
C LYS A 193 -16.14 -7.15 -23.57
N LEU A 194 -14.99 -6.83 -23.03
CA LEU A 194 -14.46 -5.49 -22.95
C LEU A 194 -13.17 -5.39 -23.76
N LYS A 195 -13.19 -4.62 -24.84
CA LYS A 195 -12.00 -4.32 -25.64
C LYS A 195 -11.05 -3.44 -24.83
N THR A 196 -9.77 -3.74 -24.93
CA THR A 196 -8.73 -3.02 -24.20
C THR A 196 -7.44 -2.86 -25.03
N ASP A 197 -6.77 -1.74 -24.84
CA ASP A 197 -5.43 -1.47 -25.37
C ASP A 197 -4.36 -1.61 -24.29
N PHE A 198 -4.73 -1.38 -23.03
CA PHE A 198 -3.83 -1.50 -21.87
C PHE A 198 -4.60 -1.92 -20.61
N ILE A 199 -3.97 -2.76 -19.78
CA ILE A 199 -4.56 -3.28 -18.55
C ILE A 199 -3.64 -3.00 -17.37
N PHE A 200 -4.21 -2.47 -16.29
CA PHE A 200 -3.64 -2.57 -14.97
C PHE A 200 -4.25 -3.78 -14.24
N ASP A 201 -3.42 -4.80 -13.99
CA ASP A 201 -3.83 -5.97 -13.21
C ASP A 201 -3.74 -5.66 -11.72
N CYS A 202 -4.87 -5.30 -11.13
CA CYS A 202 -5.07 -5.06 -9.71
C CYS A 202 -6.02 -6.11 -9.09
N THR A 203 -6.00 -7.34 -9.63
CA THR A 203 -6.90 -8.44 -9.22
C THR A 203 -6.54 -9.06 -7.87
N GLY A 204 -5.58 -8.46 -7.16
CA GLY A 204 -5.19 -8.89 -5.83
C GLY A 204 -4.53 -10.27 -5.82
N PHE A 205 -4.78 -11.06 -4.81
CA PHE A 205 -4.21 -12.41 -4.69
C PHE A 205 -4.65 -13.39 -5.80
N SER A 206 -5.67 -13.05 -6.62
CA SER A 206 -6.01 -13.88 -7.77
C SER A 206 -4.96 -13.82 -8.86
N ARG A 207 -4.19 -12.69 -8.96
CA ARG A 207 -3.07 -12.51 -9.91
C ARG A 207 -3.45 -12.94 -11.33
N PHE A 208 -4.66 -12.54 -11.77
CA PHE A 208 -5.31 -13.12 -12.94
C PHE A 208 -4.43 -13.02 -14.20
N PHE A 209 -3.98 -11.84 -14.55
CA PHE A 209 -3.22 -11.67 -15.78
C PHE A 209 -1.75 -12.06 -15.60
N VAL A 210 -1.10 -11.58 -14.54
CA VAL A 210 0.34 -11.78 -14.35
C VAL A 210 0.68 -13.26 -14.14
N ASN A 211 -0.18 -14.01 -13.45
CA ASN A 211 0.03 -15.44 -13.18
C ASN A 211 -0.74 -16.32 -14.18
N LYS A 212 -2.07 -16.21 -14.23
CA LYS A 212 -2.91 -17.15 -15.00
C LYS A 212 -2.75 -16.97 -16.51
N VAL A 213 -2.60 -15.73 -17.01
CA VAL A 213 -2.46 -15.46 -18.46
C VAL A 213 -1.00 -15.56 -18.91
N TYR A 214 -0.07 -14.93 -18.19
CA TYR A 214 1.33 -14.83 -18.62
C TYR A 214 2.28 -15.77 -17.90
N ASN A 215 1.84 -16.45 -16.83
CA ASN A 215 2.70 -17.30 -16.00
C ASN A 215 4.06 -16.66 -15.69
N SER A 216 4.00 -15.40 -15.25
CA SER A 216 5.20 -14.59 -14.99
C SER A 216 6.00 -15.19 -13.84
N PRO A 217 7.34 -15.30 -13.98
CA PRO A 217 8.17 -15.90 -12.95
C PRO A 217 8.14 -15.10 -11.64
N VAL A 218 8.32 -15.81 -10.53
CA VAL A 218 8.26 -15.28 -9.16
C VAL A 218 9.62 -15.34 -8.51
N LYS A 219 9.97 -14.33 -7.71
CA LYS A 219 11.07 -14.34 -6.75
C LYS A 219 10.50 -14.43 -5.34
N SER A 220 10.87 -15.49 -4.61
CA SER A 220 10.49 -15.68 -3.21
C SER A 220 11.50 -15.03 -2.27
N TYR A 221 11.00 -14.53 -1.14
CA TYR A 221 11.79 -13.96 -0.04
C TYR A 221 11.54 -14.71 1.28
N GLU A 222 10.93 -15.91 1.22
CA GLU A 222 10.63 -16.73 2.40
C GLU A 222 11.86 -17.09 3.24
N ASN A 223 13.04 -17.10 2.64
CA ASN A 223 14.31 -17.33 3.33
C ASN A 223 14.77 -16.14 4.20
N ILE A 224 14.20 -14.96 3.99
CA ILE A 224 14.52 -13.73 4.74
C ILE A 224 13.32 -13.32 5.60
N LEU A 225 12.12 -13.47 5.06
CA LEU A 225 10.84 -13.10 5.69
C LEU A 225 10.02 -14.37 5.97
N PRO A 226 10.16 -14.98 7.15
CA PRO A 226 9.54 -16.28 7.44
C PRO A 226 8.04 -16.21 7.73
N VAL A 227 7.50 -15.02 7.98
CA VAL A 227 6.08 -14.86 8.31
C VAL A 227 5.17 -15.12 7.11
N LYS A 228 4.13 -15.93 7.30
CA LYS A 228 3.27 -16.42 6.20
C LYS A 228 1.77 -16.29 6.48
N ARG A 229 1.43 -15.90 7.71
CA ARG A 229 0.05 -15.87 8.18
C ARG A 229 -0.26 -14.51 8.79
N ALA A 230 -1.48 -14.02 8.56
CA ALA A 230 -1.97 -12.80 9.18
C ALA A 230 -3.39 -12.98 9.72
N MET A 231 -3.64 -12.45 10.91
CA MET A 231 -4.95 -12.36 11.55
C MET A 231 -5.32 -10.88 11.76
N PRO A 232 -6.04 -10.25 10.81
CA PRO A 232 -6.51 -8.89 10.97
C PRO A 232 -7.76 -8.79 11.85
N PHE A 233 -7.81 -7.76 12.69
CA PHE A 233 -8.92 -7.48 13.62
C PHE A 233 -9.03 -6.00 13.94
N TRP A 234 -10.12 -5.62 14.61
CA TRP A 234 -10.29 -4.27 15.15
C TRP A 234 -10.20 -4.30 16.66
N LEU A 235 -9.59 -3.25 17.23
CA LEU A 235 -9.68 -2.93 18.66
C LEU A 235 -10.40 -1.60 18.82
N ASP A 236 -11.27 -1.53 19.83
CA ASP A 236 -11.88 -0.28 20.19
C ASP A 236 -10.86 0.61 20.91
N ASN A 237 -10.83 1.87 20.57
CA ASN A 237 -10.12 2.87 21.35
C ASN A 237 -11.04 3.32 22.48
N THR A 238 -10.87 2.68 23.65
CA THR A 238 -11.66 2.97 24.85
C THR A 238 -11.07 4.12 25.68
N GLY A 239 -9.92 4.67 25.25
CA GLY A 239 -9.20 5.72 25.95
C GLY A 239 -9.75 7.12 25.65
N THR A 240 -9.50 8.02 26.58
CA THR A 240 -9.66 9.47 26.42
C THR A 240 -8.42 10.12 25.80
N ASP A 241 -7.39 9.31 25.56
CA ASP A 241 -6.10 9.78 25.08
C ASP A 241 -6.18 10.25 23.61
N PRO A 242 -5.37 11.22 23.24
CA PRO A 242 -5.25 11.64 21.86
C PRO A 242 -4.88 10.46 20.95
N THR A 243 -5.37 10.48 19.71
CA THR A 243 -4.99 9.50 18.69
C THR A 243 -3.49 9.55 18.44
N PRO A 244 -2.74 8.45 18.62
CA PRO A 244 -1.30 8.47 18.42
C PRO A 244 -0.95 8.72 16.95
N PRO A 245 0.03 9.58 16.66
CA PRO A 245 0.42 9.91 15.29
C PRO A 245 1.45 8.93 14.72
N PHE A 246 1.32 7.64 15.00
CA PHE A 246 2.23 6.60 14.52
C PHE A 246 1.53 5.26 14.32
N THR A 247 2.06 4.44 13.44
CA THR A 247 1.79 2.99 13.43
C THR A 247 2.60 2.36 14.54
N GLU A 248 2.02 1.50 15.37
CA GLU A 248 2.78 0.70 16.31
C GLU A 248 3.01 -0.71 15.74
N ALA A 249 4.27 -1.13 15.68
CA ALA A 249 4.73 -2.47 15.34
C ALA A 249 5.25 -3.14 16.63
N ILE A 250 4.51 -4.09 17.15
CA ILE A 250 4.79 -4.75 18.43
C ILE A 250 5.41 -6.11 18.15
N ALA A 251 6.65 -6.35 18.62
CA ALA A 251 7.24 -7.67 18.53
C ALA A 251 6.47 -8.67 19.38
N MET A 252 6.13 -9.79 18.80
CA MET A 252 5.41 -10.91 19.40
C MET A 252 6.32 -12.15 19.42
N LYS A 253 5.90 -13.21 20.07
CA LYS A 253 6.72 -14.42 20.23
C LYS A 253 7.06 -15.12 18.90
N TYR A 254 6.13 -15.10 17.95
CA TYR A 254 6.27 -15.82 16.68
C TYR A 254 6.17 -14.91 15.45
N GLY A 255 6.26 -13.60 15.65
CA GLY A 255 6.14 -12.58 14.61
C GLY A 255 5.95 -11.21 15.19
N TRP A 256 5.02 -10.41 14.63
CA TRP A 256 4.75 -9.06 15.11
C TRP A 256 3.31 -8.61 14.82
N MET A 257 2.82 -7.69 15.63
CA MET A 257 1.46 -7.16 15.51
C MET A 257 1.50 -5.68 15.11
N TRP A 258 0.76 -5.31 14.05
CA TRP A 258 0.52 -3.90 13.76
C TRP A 258 -0.67 -3.37 14.53
N LYS A 259 -0.61 -2.08 14.90
CA LYS A 259 -1.71 -1.34 15.50
C LYS A 259 -1.75 0.05 14.87
N ILE A 260 -2.77 0.30 14.08
CA ILE A 260 -2.94 1.48 13.23
C ILE A 260 -4.14 2.27 13.74
N PRO A 261 -3.98 3.53 14.19
CA PRO A 261 -5.09 4.35 14.62
C PRO A 261 -5.93 4.79 13.41
N VAL A 262 -7.23 4.50 13.43
CA VAL A 262 -8.18 4.82 12.36
C VAL A 262 -9.48 5.32 12.99
N GLY A 263 -9.76 6.60 12.85
CA GLY A 263 -10.92 7.21 13.50
C GLY A 263 -10.88 7.03 15.02
N LYS A 264 -11.90 6.34 15.55
CA LYS A 264 -12.03 6.07 17.02
C LYS A 264 -11.65 4.64 17.42
N ARG A 265 -10.90 3.93 16.59
CA ARG A 265 -10.50 2.53 16.83
C ARG A 265 -9.13 2.26 16.24
N TYR A 266 -8.62 1.07 16.49
CA TYR A 266 -7.36 0.60 15.90
C TYR A 266 -7.62 -0.53 14.92
N GLY A 267 -7.08 -0.40 13.69
CA GLY A 267 -6.92 -1.50 12.77
C GLY A 267 -5.66 -2.28 13.16
N CYS A 268 -5.84 -3.53 13.55
CA CYS A 268 -4.76 -4.38 14.05
C CYS A 268 -4.64 -5.66 13.24
N GLY A 269 -3.50 -6.34 13.42
CA GLY A 269 -3.34 -7.70 12.98
C GLY A 269 -2.00 -8.28 13.38
N TYR A 270 -1.99 -9.57 13.63
CA TYR A 270 -0.80 -10.34 13.96
C TYR A 270 -0.29 -11.06 12.72
N VAL A 271 0.95 -10.82 12.37
CA VAL A 271 1.69 -11.53 11.31
C VAL A 271 2.65 -12.49 11.98
N PHE A 272 2.58 -13.77 11.64
CA PHE A 272 3.37 -14.81 12.31
C PHE A 272 3.81 -15.94 11.37
N ASP A 273 4.81 -16.68 11.83
CA ASP A 273 5.24 -17.91 11.18
C ASP A 273 4.32 -19.07 11.59
N SER A 274 3.46 -19.49 10.67
CA SER A 274 2.52 -20.59 10.90
C SER A 274 3.17 -21.99 10.95
N ASP A 275 4.47 -22.09 10.70
CA ASP A 275 5.20 -23.35 10.90
C ASP A 275 5.62 -23.50 12.37
N LEU A 276 5.64 -22.40 13.14
CA LEU A 276 6.08 -22.39 14.55
C LEU A 276 4.92 -22.34 15.55
N VAL A 277 3.75 -21.87 15.14
CA VAL A 277 2.61 -21.65 16.04
C VAL A 277 1.28 -21.90 15.33
N SER A 278 0.32 -22.50 16.05
CA SER A 278 -1.05 -22.68 15.58
C SER A 278 -1.84 -21.37 15.57
N ASP A 279 -2.93 -21.34 14.82
CA ASP A 279 -3.84 -20.19 14.79
C ASP A 279 -4.47 -19.92 16.18
N GLU A 280 -4.74 -20.96 16.94
CA GLU A 280 -5.34 -20.91 18.25
C GLU A 280 -4.37 -20.30 19.27
N GLU A 281 -3.13 -20.74 19.30
CA GLU A 281 -2.08 -20.19 20.18
C GLU A 281 -1.74 -18.74 19.79
N ALA A 282 -1.68 -18.42 18.49
CA ALA A 282 -1.49 -17.05 18.02
C ALA A 282 -2.65 -16.14 18.46
N TYR A 283 -3.88 -16.64 18.47
CA TYR A 283 -5.04 -15.88 18.98
C TYR A 283 -4.96 -15.68 20.51
N GLU A 284 -4.54 -16.68 21.27
CA GLU A 284 -4.31 -16.55 22.72
C GLU A 284 -3.27 -15.47 23.02
N GLU A 285 -2.18 -15.42 22.27
CA GLU A 285 -1.16 -14.38 22.39
C GLU A 285 -1.73 -12.99 22.06
N ILE A 286 -2.57 -12.84 21.01
CA ILE A 286 -3.30 -11.59 20.74
C ILE A 286 -4.10 -11.16 21.97
N CYS A 287 -4.88 -12.08 22.55
CA CYS A 287 -5.70 -11.79 23.73
C CYS A 287 -4.86 -11.39 24.95
N GLU A 288 -3.72 -12.02 25.15
CA GLU A 288 -2.79 -11.71 26.24
C GLU A 288 -2.19 -10.32 26.08
N VAL A 289 -1.67 -9.99 24.90
CA VAL A 289 -1.01 -8.70 24.64
C VAL A 289 -2.01 -7.54 24.63
N THR A 290 -3.16 -7.72 23.99
CA THR A 290 -4.18 -6.67 23.86
C THR A 290 -5.07 -6.51 25.08
N LYS A 291 -5.09 -7.50 26.00
CA LYS A 291 -6.05 -7.62 27.11
C LYS A 291 -7.52 -7.61 26.65
N GLN A 292 -7.77 -7.95 25.39
CA GLN A 292 -9.08 -8.00 24.77
C GLN A 292 -9.24 -9.33 24.00
N LYS A 293 -10.48 -9.70 23.66
CA LYS A 293 -10.80 -10.87 22.81
C LYS A 293 -11.37 -10.40 21.47
N PRO A 294 -10.53 -9.93 20.54
CA PRO A 294 -11.01 -9.37 19.30
C PRO A 294 -11.60 -10.46 18.39
N HIS A 295 -12.58 -10.05 17.60
CA HIS A 295 -13.12 -10.92 16.55
C HIS A 295 -12.18 -10.95 15.33
N ILE A 296 -11.62 -12.12 15.04
CA ILE A 296 -10.79 -12.32 13.84
C ILE A 296 -11.69 -12.49 12.63
N ARG A 297 -11.69 -11.50 11.75
CA ARG A 297 -12.55 -11.48 10.56
C ARG A 297 -12.16 -12.52 9.52
N LYS A 298 -10.87 -12.69 9.30
CA LYS A 298 -10.32 -13.57 8.29
C LYS A 298 -8.91 -13.98 8.68
N LYS A 299 -8.54 -15.22 8.39
CA LYS A 299 -7.16 -15.69 8.43
C LYS A 299 -6.61 -15.60 7.01
N ILE A 300 -5.50 -14.90 6.82
CA ILE A 300 -4.87 -14.66 5.52
C ILE A 300 -3.57 -15.44 5.48
N THR A 301 -3.43 -16.31 4.51
CA THR A 301 -2.16 -16.96 4.19
C THR A 301 -1.55 -16.25 3.00
N PHE A 302 -0.27 -15.92 3.05
CA PHE A 302 0.45 -15.29 1.97
C PHE A 302 1.86 -15.87 1.87
N LYS A 303 2.51 -15.59 0.76
CA LYS A 303 3.94 -15.83 0.56
C LYS A 303 4.62 -14.50 0.31
N PRO A 304 5.75 -14.21 0.97
CA PRO A 304 6.55 -13.04 0.65
C PRO A 304 7.24 -13.27 -0.70
N GLU A 305 6.62 -12.79 -1.75
CA GLU A 305 7.06 -13.01 -3.12
C GLU A 305 6.58 -11.93 -4.08
N TYR A 306 7.35 -11.69 -5.14
CA TYR A 306 7.00 -10.80 -6.23
C TYR A 306 7.23 -11.42 -7.59
N HIS A 307 6.34 -11.12 -8.55
CA HIS A 307 6.57 -11.46 -9.96
C HIS A 307 7.72 -10.62 -10.52
N THR A 308 8.74 -11.28 -11.09
CA THR A 308 9.92 -10.59 -11.63
C THR A 308 9.65 -9.85 -12.94
N LYS A 309 8.54 -10.16 -13.58
CA LYS A 309 8.04 -9.47 -14.76
C LYS A 309 6.61 -8.98 -14.51
N PRO A 310 6.42 -7.91 -13.71
CA PRO A 310 5.09 -7.36 -13.49
C PRO A 310 4.49 -6.72 -14.75
N PHE A 311 5.32 -6.27 -15.68
CA PHE A 311 4.88 -5.70 -16.94
C PHE A 311 5.10 -6.72 -18.07
N ASN A 312 4.01 -7.23 -18.62
CA ASN A 312 3.99 -8.16 -19.74
C ASN A 312 3.10 -7.61 -20.86
N LYS A 313 3.66 -7.45 -22.07
CA LYS A 313 2.94 -6.96 -23.26
C LYS A 313 2.19 -5.64 -22.98
N ASN A 314 0.87 -5.68 -22.82
CA ASN A 314 0.02 -4.54 -22.47
C ASN A 314 -0.64 -4.66 -21.10
N VAL A 315 -0.06 -5.45 -20.21
CA VAL A 315 -0.56 -5.66 -18.85
C VAL A 315 0.51 -5.32 -17.84
N LEU A 316 0.19 -4.44 -16.89
CA LEU A 316 1.02 -4.12 -15.73
C LEU A 316 0.32 -4.55 -14.45
N ALA A 317 0.90 -5.50 -13.73
CA ALA A 317 0.42 -5.93 -12.42
C ALA A 317 0.85 -4.94 -11.33
N LEU A 318 -0.09 -4.58 -10.45
CA LEU A 318 0.09 -3.63 -9.35
C LEU A 318 -0.47 -4.18 -8.03
N GLY A 319 0.06 -3.67 -6.93
CA GLY A 319 -0.35 -4.09 -5.59
C GLY A 319 -0.18 -5.59 -5.37
N LEU A 320 -1.14 -6.25 -4.75
CA LEU A 320 -1.08 -7.68 -4.44
C LEU A 320 -1.01 -8.59 -5.69
N SER A 321 -1.40 -8.09 -6.87
CA SER A 321 -1.23 -8.83 -8.13
C SER A 321 0.25 -8.91 -8.51
N HIS A 322 1.02 -7.85 -8.30
CA HIS A 322 2.48 -7.89 -8.50
C HIS A 322 3.15 -8.78 -7.45
N GLY A 323 2.79 -8.62 -6.17
CA GLY A 323 3.34 -9.38 -5.08
C GLY A 323 3.06 -8.79 -3.72
N PHE A 324 3.67 -9.40 -2.70
CA PHE A 324 3.55 -8.95 -1.32
C PHE A 324 4.78 -9.45 -0.55
N LEU A 325 5.32 -8.63 0.34
CA LEU A 325 6.34 -9.02 1.31
C LEU A 325 5.69 -9.26 2.66
N GLU A 326 5.63 -8.22 3.45
CA GLU A 326 4.95 -8.13 4.73
C GLU A 326 4.49 -6.69 4.97
N PRO A 327 3.56 -6.44 5.90
CA PRO A 327 3.00 -5.09 6.05
C PRO A 327 3.82 -4.13 6.94
N LEU A 328 5.04 -4.48 7.37
CA LEU A 328 5.79 -3.78 8.41
C LEU A 328 5.96 -2.27 8.13
N GLU A 329 6.37 -1.91 6.92
CA GLU A 329 6.63 -0.51 6.53
C GLU A 329 5.71 0.00 5.43
N ALA A 330 4.53 -0.59 5.27
CA ALA A 330 3.55 -0.23 4.24
C ALA A 330 4.11 -0.30 2.80
N THR A 331 5.03 -1.24 2.55
CA THR A 331 5.77 -1.40 1.29
C THR A 331 4.87 -1.63 0.08
N SER A 332 3.70 -2.25 0.25
CA SER A 332 2.78 -2.56 -0.85
C SER A 332 2.29 -1.30 -1.58
N LEU A 333 1.84 -0.27 -0.83
CA LEU A 333 1.40 1.01 -1.42
C LEU A 333 2.58 1.86 -1.89
N LEU A 334 3.72 1.78 -1.20
CA LEU A 334 4.96 2.43 -1.62
C LEU A 334 5.41 1.92 -3.00
N ILE A 335 5.52 0.60 -3.17
CA ILE A 335 5.91 -0.03 -4.43
C ILE A 335 4.89 0.31 -5.52
N THR A 336 3.59 0.26 -5.23
CA THR A 336 2.54 0.64 -6.18
C THR A 336 2.69 2.10 -6.64
N SER A 337 2.95 3.03 -5.71
CA SER A 337 3.20 4.45 -6.03
C SER A 337 4.42 4.60 -6.93
N GLN A 338 5.53 3.94 -6.58
CA GLN A 338 6.76 3.98 -7.36
C GLN A 338 6.58 3.41 -8.77
N MET A 339 5.81 2.33 -8.89
CA MET A 339 5.49 1.73 -10.17
C MET A 339 4.70 2.68 -11.08
N LEU A 340 3.70 3.38 -10.54
CA LEU A 340 2.89 4.34 -11.29
C LEU A 340 3.72 5.58 -11.68
N VAL A 341 4.51 6.12 -10.74
CA VAL A 341 5.41 7.24 -11.03
C VAL A 341 6.40 6.86 -12.12
N SER A 342 7.06 5.71 -12.01
CA SER A 342 8.02 5.25 -13.01
C SER A 342 7.38 5.01 -14.36
N LEU A 343 6.16 4.47 -14.41
CA LEU A 343 5.43 4.28 -15.66
C LEU A 343 5.17 5.62 -16.35
N PHE A 344 4.53 6.55 -15.65
CA PHE A 344 4.03 7.78 -16.26
C PHE A 344 5.10 8.87 -16.46
N SER A 345 6.22 8.82 -15.71
CA SER A 345 7.34 9.74 -15.90
C SER A 345 8.25 9.37 -17.09
N HIS A 346 8.32 8.09 -17.44
CA HIS A 346 9.26 7.60 -18.45
C HIS A 346 8.60 7.21 -19.78
N ILE A 347 7.28 7.03 -19.79
CA ILE A 347 6.55 6.82 -21.05
C ILE A 347 6.03 8.19 -21.54
N PRO A 348 6.51 8.70 -22.67
CA PRO A 348 5.93 9.88 -23.29
C PRO A 348 4.42 9.67 -23.54
N ASN A 349 3.64 10.73 -23.39
CA ASN A 349 2.16 10.73 -23.38
C ASN A 349 1.42 10.00 -24.53
N ARG A 350 2.14 9.49 -25.51
CA ARG A 350 1.56 8.79 -26.67
C ARG A 350 1.98 7.32 -26.81
N ASP A 351 2.98 6.88 -26.07
CA ASP A 351 3.69 5.63 -26.34
C ASP A 351 3.26 4.42 -25.51
N LEU A 352 2.33 4.59 -24.54
CA LEU A 352 1.78 3.44 -23.78
C LEU A 352 1.14 2.39 -24.73
N ILE A 353 0.80 2.80 -25.94
CA ILE A 353 0.09 2.00 -26.95
C ILE A 353 1.03 1.55 -28.07
N ASP A 354 2.17 2.23 -28.28
CA ASP A 354 3.12 1.86 -29.31
C ASP A 354 3.86 0.58 -28.91
N ARG A 355 3.53 -0.52 -29.59
CA ARG A 355 4.06 -1.87 -29.29
C ARG A 355 5.58 -1.93 -29.40
N TYR A 356 6.19 -1.24 -30.36
CA TYR A 356 7.64 -1.25 -30.60
C TYR A 356 8.42 -0.59 -29.46
N LYS A 357 7.98 0.58 -29.06
CA LYS A 357 8.64 1.32 -27.96
C LYS A 357 8.39 0.66 -26.61
N ARG A 358 7.27 -0.03 -26.45
CA ARG A 358 6.87 -0.70 -25.22
C ARG A 358 7.76 -1.88 -24.87
N GLU A 359 8.16 -2.72 -25.83
CA GLU A 359 8.95 -3.93 -25.52
C GLU A 359 10.31 -3.61 -24.89
N SER A 360 11.04 -2.67 -25.48
CA SER A 360 12.32 -2.20 -24.93
C SER A 360 12.15 -1.56 -23.54
N PHE A 361 11.12 -0.72 -23.37
CA PHE A 361 10.81 -0.09 -22.11
C PHE A 361 10.41 -1.12 -21.04
N THR A 362 9.60 -2.11 -21.39
CA THR A 362 9.10 -3.15 -20.46
C THR A 362 10.23 -3.90 -19.79
N GLU A 363 11.27 -4.26 -20.51
CA GLU A 363 12.42 -4.98 -19.94
C GLU A 363 13.18 -4.11 -18.93
N CYS A 364 13.47 -2.85 -19.29
CA CYS A 364 14.13 -1.91 -18.38
C CYS A 364 13.27 -1.62 -17.15
N TYR A 365 11.98 -1.43 -17.36
CA TYR A 365 11.02 -1.19 -16.28
C TYR A 365 10.98 -2.35 -15.28
N ASN A 366 10.85 -3.59 -15.76
CA ASN A 366 10.83 -4.76 -14.91
C ASN A 366 12.13 -4.88 -14.08
N LYS A 367 13.29 -4.67 -14.68
CA LYS A 367 14.58 -4.67 -13.96
C LYS A 367 14.65 -3.59 -12.88
N TYR A 368 14.19 -2.38 -13.21
CA TYR A 368 14.18 -1.26 -12.26
C TYR A 368 13.25 -1.54 -11.08
N ILE A 369 12.02 -1.99 -11.34
CA ILE A 369 11.05 -2.28 -10.29
C ILE A 369 11.54 -3.42 -9.38
N MET A 370 12.12 -4.47 -9.93
CA MET A 370 12.64 -5.56 -9.11
C MET A 370 13.82 -5.14 -8.25
N LYS A 371 14.70 -4.26 -8.74
CA LYS A 371 15.75 -3.66 -7.92
C LYS A 371 15.17 -2.82 -6.78
N TYR A 372 14.08 -2.08 -7.06
CA TYR A 372 13.40 -1.31 -6.01
C TYR A 372 12.76 -2.21 -4.96
N VAL A 373 12.10 -3.32 -5.37
CA VAL A 373 11.55 -4.32 -4.44
C VAL A 373 12.66 -4.95 -3.59
N ASP A 374 13.79 -5.32 -4.19
CA ASP A 374 14.94 -5.89 -3.47
C ASP A 374 15.51 -4.92 -2.40
N ASN A 375 15.41 -3.63 -2.62
CA ASN A 375 15.82 -2.62 -1.64
C ASN A 375 14.80 -2.40 -0.51
N CYS A 376 13.57 -2.93 -0.65
CA CYS A 376 12.53 -2.88 0.38
C CYS A 376 12.55 -4.11 1.31
N VAL A 377 13.42 -5.08 1.06
CA VAL A 377 13.65 -6.30 1.85
C VAL A 377 14.88 -6.15 2.73
#